data_2f8bad72964512eeefbe52fd8ecdfab9
#
_entry.id   2f8bad72964512eeefbe52fd8ecdfab9
#
_cell.length_a   1.000
_cell.length_b   1.000
_cell.length_c   1.000
_cell.angle_alpha   90.00
_cell.angle_beta   90.00
_cell.angle_gamma   90.00
#
_symmetry.space_group_name_H-M   'P 1'
#
loop_
_entity.id
_entity.type
_entity.pdbx_description
1 polymer ?
#
loop_
_entity_poly.entity_id
_entity_poly.type
_entity_poly.pdbx_seq_one_letter_code
_entity_poly.pdbx_strand_id
1 'polypeptide(L)'
;MQTKAKNKNMNIKSITIDGFCNIENSIIELNKISSIIALNNYGKSNLIKAIDFAQTFLNQVPKKRNSMMRYKPLIPINKKIASRNFIFGIEFETNFNSLKTLVYYSFSFEWVKDDGKKGARIVGESLKYMPLKKDARYKTIIKRTITKSLYQSSKTGRCDNEIKIGKNELLVNKLLNFDNLFYFNLLDEINNINFAVVDSLSNPDRLFRTISD
;
A
#
# COMPACT_ATOMS: atom_id res chain seq x y z
N MET A 1 -19.09 -19.00 -9.53
CA MET A 1 -19.36 -17.90 -8.59
C MET A 1 -18.50 -18.14 -7.35
N GLN A 2 -17.34 -17.53 -7.26
CA GLN A 2 -16.51 -17.58 -6.06
C GLN A 2 -17.00 -16.47 -5.13
N THR A 3 -17.54 -16.85 -4.00
CA THR A 3 -17.93 -15.95 -2.91
C THR A 3 -16.68 -15.18 -2.44
N LYS A 4 -16.69 -13.86 -2.62
CA LYS A 4 -15.70 -12.96 -2.02
C LYS A 4 -15.63 -13.26 -0.52
N ALA A 5 -14.53 -13.87 -0.08
CA ALA A 5 -14.25 -14.03 1.34
C ALA A 5 -14.18 -12.63 1.95
N LYS A 6 -15.15 -12.29 2.81
CA LYS A 6 -15.11 -11.05 3.59
C LYS A 6 -13.81 -11.06 4.41
N ASN A 7 -13.01 -10.02 4.29
CA ASN A 7 -11.84 -9.74 5.14
C ASN A 7 -12.27 -9.57 6.61
N LYS A 8 -12.61 -10.67 7.26
CA LYS A 8 -13.25 -10.69 8.58
C LYS A 8 -12.33 -10.33 9.74
N ASN A 9 -11.01 -10.20 9.53
CA ASN A 9 -10.05 -10.11 10.63
C ASN A 9 -8.85 -9.16 10.42
N MET A 10 -8.86 -8.32 9.38
CA MET A 10 -7.79 -7.34 9.19
C MET A 10 -7.98 -6.16 10.15
N ASN A 11 -6.98 -5.86 10.97
CA ASN A 11 -6.96 -4.70 11.86
C ASN A 11 -5.75 -3.82 11.53
N ILE A 12 -5.98 -2.70 10.85
CA ILE A 12 -4.92 -1.76 10.46
C ILE A 12 -4.38 -1.07 11.70
N LYS A 13 -3.06 -1.06 11.86
CA LYS A 13 -2.32 -0.46 12.98
C LYS A 13 -1.73 0.89 12.62
N SER A 14 -1.12 0.96 11.45
CA SER A 14 -0.52 2.23 11.01
C SER A 14 -0.52 2.35 9.49
N ILE A 15 -0.49 3.60 9.03
CA ILE A 15 -0.27 3.98 7.64
C ILE A 15 0.91 4.93 7.60
N THR A 16 1.84 4.65 6.68
CA THR A 16 3.00 5.51 6.40
C THR A 16 2.83 6.17 5.05
N ILE A 17 3.02 7.49 4.97
CA ILE A 17 2.99 8.25 3.73
C ILE A 17 4.16 9.23 3.70
N ASP A 18 4.86 9.28 2.57
CA ASP A 18 5.88 10.28 2.28
C ASP A 18 5.83 10.73 0.81
N GLY A 19 6.28 11.94 0.53
CA GLY A 19 6.47 12.45 -0.82
C GLY A 19 5.17 12.66 -1.62
N PHE A 20 4.10 13.12 -0.98
CA PHE A 20 2.82 13.43 -1.61
C PHE A 20 2.35 14.85 -1.27
N CYS A 21 2.21 15.72 -2.25
CA CYS A 21 1.85 17.13 -2.04
C CYS A 21 2.77 17.81 -1.00
N ASN A 22 2.25 18.09 0.19
CA ASN A 22 3.00 18.65 1.33
C ASN A 22 3.27 17.64 2.44
N ILE A 23 3.02 16.35 2.23
CA ILE A 23 3.22 15.31 3.22
C ILE A 23 4.67 14.82 3.18
N GLU A 24 5.29 14.80 4.36
CA GLU A 24 6.66 14.37 4.59
C GLU A 24 6.71 13.44 5.80
N ASN A 25 7.30 12.23 5.63
CA ASN A 25 7.58 11.25 6.69
C ASN A 25 6.44 11.08 7.71
N SER A 26 5.20 10.96 7.23
CA SER A 26 4.03 10.86 8.11
C SER A 26 3.72 9.41 8.44
N ILE A 27 3.65 9.09 9.72
CA ILE A 27 3.17 7.81 10.25
C ILE A 27 1.92 8.08 11.05
N ILE A 28 0.84 7.40 10.70
CA ILE A 28 -0.47 7.55 11.34
C ILE A 28 -0.78 6.24 12.03
N GLU A 29 -0.78 6.28 13.36
CA GLU A 29 -1.25 5.15 14.16
C GLU A 29 -2.77 5.13 14.18
N LEU A 30 -3.36 3.97 13.94
CA LEU A 30 -4.80 3.78 13.87
C LEU A 30 -5.28 2.88 14.99
N ASN A 31 -6.30 3.36 15.69
CA ASN A 31 -7.09 2.62 16.66
C ASN A 31 -8.48 2.32 16.07
N LYS A 32 -9.36 1.68 16.84
CA LYS A 32 -10.76 1.42 16.43
C LYS A 32 -11.47 2.71 15.99
N ILE A 33 -11.20 3.80 16.66
CA ILE A 33 -11.65 5.15 16.33
C ILE A 33 -10.43 6.06 16.46
N SER A 34 -10.11 6.79 15.41
CA SER A 34 -9.02 7.76 15.37
C SER A 34 -9.55 9.07 14.80
N SER A 35 -9.20 10.18 15.41
CA SER A 35 -9.51 11.51 14.88
C SER A 35 -8.22 12.25 14.51
N ILE A 36 -8.24 12.91 13.36
CA ILE A 36 -7.14 13.74 12.88
C ILE A 36 -7.55 15.19 12.99
N ILE A 37 -6.93 15.88 13.95
CA ILE A 37 -7.18 17.30 14.20
C ILE A 37 -5.95 18.08 13.74
N ALA A 38 -6.14 19.07 12.88
CA ALA A 38 -5.12 20.02 12.49
C ALA A 38 -5.76 21.33 12.05
N LEU A 39 -4.99 22.40 12.07
CA LEU A 39 -5.43 23.70 11.53
C LEU A 39 -5.77 23.58 10.04
N ASN A 40 -6.59 24.49 9.53
CA ASN A 40 -6.89 24.55 8.09
C ASN A 40 -5.59 24.74 7.29
N ASN A 41 -5.51 24.13 6.12
CA ASN A 41 -4.34 24.10 5.22
C ASN A 41 -3.11 23.29 5.70
N TYR A 42 -3.16 22.59 6.82
CA TYR A 42 -2.06 21.73 7.33
C TYR A 42 -2.03 20.32 6.74
N GLY A 43 -2.76 20.06 5.65
CA GLY A 43 -2.59 18.82 4.89
C GLY A 43 -3.58 17.69 5.22
N LYS A 44 -4.62 17.89 6.06
CA LYS A 44 -5.65 16.86 6.34
C LYS A 44 -6.25 16.26 5.05
N SER A 45 -6.71 17.14 4.15
CA SER A 45 -7.29 16.69 2.87
C SER A 45 -6.26 16.00 1.98
N ASN A 46 -4.99 16.40 2.03
CA ASN A 46 -3.93 15.75 1.26
C ASN A 46 -3.61 14.36 1.83
N LEU A 47 -3.76 14.16 3.14
CA LEU A 47 -3.60 12.85 3.76
C LEU A 47 -4.65 11.86 3.25
N ILE A 48 -5.92 12.25 3.26
CA ILE A 48 -7.03 11.44 2.73
C ILE A 48 -6.81 11.15 1.24
N LYS A 49 -6.45 12.17 0.45
CA LYS A 49 -6.11 12.01 -0.97
C LYS A 49 -4.93 11.06 -1.19
N ALA A 50 -3.92 11.08 -0.33
CA ALA A 50 -2.77 10.20 -0.43
C ALA A 50 -3.13 8.73 -0.15
N ILE A 51 -4.02 8.46 0.81
CA ILE A 51 -4.53 7.12 1.11
C ILE A 51 -5.37 6.61 -0.08
N ASP A 52 -6.30 7.40 -0.58
CA ASP A 52 -7.13 7.06 -1.75
C ASP A 52 -6.27 6.83 -3.00
N PHE A 53 -5.29 7.71 -3.23
CA PHE A 53 -4.32 7.55 -4.31
C PHE A 53 -3.54 6.24 -4.19
N ALA A 54 -3.04 5.89 -2.99
CA ALA A 54 -2.28 4.68 -2.76
C ALA A 54 -3.12 3.42 -3.00
N GLN A 55 -4.36 3.41 -2.51
CA GLN A 55 -5.32 2.32 -2.76
C GLN A 55 -5.61 2.17 -4.25
N THR A 56 -5.90 3.29 -4.93
CA THR A 56 -6.12 3.29 -6.37
C THR A 56 -4.89 2.78 -7.11
N PHE A 57 -3.69 3.24 -6.74
CA PHE A 57 -2.43 2.81 -7.35
C PHE A 57 -2.20 1.29 -7.20
N LEU A 58 -2.48 0.74 -6.02
CA LEU A 58 -2.35 -0.68 -5.73
C LEU A 58 -3.21 -1.55 -6.66
N ASN A 59 -4.43 -1.09 -6.98
CA ASN A 59 -5.43 -1.83 -7.74
C ASN A 59 -5.40 -1.58 -9.25
N GLN A 60 -4.54 -0.66 -9.74
CA GLN A 60 -4.52 -0.31 -11.15
C GLN A 60 -3.60 -1.19 -12.01
N VAL A 61 -3.87 -1.20 -13.31
CA VAL A 61 -2.99 -1.81 -14.32
C VAL A 61 -1.72 -0.97 -14.53
N PRO A 62 -0.61 -1.56 -15.01
CA PRO A 62 0.68 -0.86 -15.15
C PRO A 62 0.63 0.43 -15.98
N LYS A 63 -0.18 0.46 -17.05
CA LYS A 63 -0.38 1.65 -17.90
C LYS A 63 -0.98 2.82 -17.09
N LYS A 64 -1.98 2.54 -16.27
CA LYS A 64 -2.63 3.57 -15.43
C LYS A 64 -1.72 4.04 -14.31
N ARG A 65 -0.95 3.14 -13.67
CA ARG A 65 0.08 3.50 -12.68
C ARG A 65 1.11 4.46 -13.29
N ASN A 66 1.55 4.22 -14.53
CA ASN A 66 2.46 5.14 -15.22
C ASN A 66 1.85 6.55 -15.36
N SER A 67 0.57 6.66 -15.69
CA SER A 67 -0.13 7.95 -15.76
C SER A 67 -0.23 8.60 -14.37
N MET A 68 -0.53 7.82 -13.32
CA MET A 68 -0.61 8.32 -11.96
C MET A 68 0.72 8.89 -11.46
N MET A 69 1.85 8.22 -11.73
CA MET A 69 3.20 8.70 -11.37
C MET A 69 3.62 9.97 -12.13
N ARG A 70 2.87 10.36 -13.15
CA ARG A 70 3.08 11.57 -13.97
C ARG A 70 2.11 12.70 -13.63
N TYR A 71 1.21 12.51 -12.68
CA TYR A 71 0.18 13.49 -12.36
C TYR A 71 0.73 14.62 -11.49
N LYS A 72 1.16 15.69 -12.16
CA LYS A 72 1.85 16.85 -11.57
C LYS A 72 1.19 17.46 -10.33
N PRO A 73 -0.15 17.60 -10.24
CA PRO A 73 -0.79 18.21 -9.06
C PRO A 73 -0.53 17.52 -7.74
N LEU A 74 -0.09 16.25 -7.73
CA LEU A 74 0.20 15.47 -6.53
C LEU A 74 1.70 15.42 -6.20
N ILE A 75 2.55 15.87 -7.12
CA ILE A 75 4.01 15.90 -6.92
C ILE A 75 4.34 16.98 -5.87
N PRO A 76 5.23 16.70 -4.91
CA PRO A 76 5.63 17.70 -3.94
C PRO A 76 6.25 18.94 -4.61
N ILE A 77 5.73 20.12 -4.29
CA ILE A 77 6.19 21.40 -4.87
C ILE A 77 7.29 22.02 -4.00
N ASN A 78 7.30 21.74 -2.70
CA ASN A 78 8.29 22.29 -1.78
C ASN A 78 9.70 21.79 -2.15
N LYS A 79 10.65 22.70 -2.35
CA LYS A 79 12.04 22.37 -2.71
C LYS A 79 12.70 21.32 -1.82
N LYS A 80 12.36 21.27 -0.52
CA LYS A 80 12.88 20.27 0.43
C LYS A 80 12.42 18.84 0.14
N ILE A 81 11.23 18.68 -0.43
CA ILE A 81 10.60 17.38 -0.66
C ILE A 81 10.35 17.07 -2.15
N ALA A 82 10.65 18.00 -3.05
CA ALA A 82 10.43 17.85 -4.49
C ALA A 82 11.16 16.64 -5.11
N SER A 83 12.29 16.23 -4.53
CA SER A 83 13.06 15.07 -4.98
C SER A 83 12.62 13.75 -4.33
N ARG A 84 11.68 13.78 -3.37
CA ARG A 84 11.24 12.59 -2.65
C ARG A 84 10.42 11.68 -3.53
N ASN A 85 10.63 10.40 -3.31
CA ASN A 85 9.75 9.37 -3.86
C ASN A 85 8.43 9.37 -3.10
N PHE A 86 7.35 9.01 -3.78
CA PHE A 86 6.14 8.62 -3.08
C PHE A 86 6.41 7.30 -2.33
N ILE A 87 6.04 7.26 -1.06
CA ILE A 87 6.09 6.05 -0.23
C ILE A 87 4.71 5.86 0.38
N PHE A 88 4.19 4.66 0.26
CA PHE A 88 3.04 4.19 1.01
C PHE A 88 3.41 2.92 1.76
N GLY A 89 3.07 2.86 3.03
CA GLY A 89 3.22 1.69 3.88
C GLY A 89 1.96 1.46 4.71
N ILE A 90 1.65 0.21 4.96
CA ILE A 90 0.55 -0.20 5.84
C ILE A 90 1.01 -1.33 6.74
N GLU A 91 0.70 -1.21 8.02
CA GLU A 91 0.87 -2.26 9.00
C GLU A 91 -0.48 -2.70 9.53
N PHE A 92 -0.74 -4.01 9.52
CA PHE A 92 -2.01 -4.56 9.98
C PHE A 92 -1.83 -5.93 10.64
N GLU A 93 -2.75 -6.25 11.54
CA GLU A 93 -2.87 -7.58 12.12
C GLU A 93 -3.89 -8.41 11.34
N THR A 94 -3.55 -9.65 11.09
CA THR A 94 -4.45 -10.65 10.50
C THR A 94 -4.16 -12.05 11.07
N ASN A 95 -4.99 -13.03 10.73
CA ASN A 95 -4.72 -14.42 11.01
C ASN A 95 -4.06 -15.09 9.80
N PHE A 96 -2.80 -15.48 9.94
CA PHE A 96 -2.06 -16.18 8.92
C PHE A 96 -1.53 -17.50 9.44
N ASN A 97 -1.85 -18.61 8.73
CA ASN A 97 -1.52 -19.97 9.17
C ASN A 97 -1.96 -20.28 10.62
N SER A 98 -3.18 -19.90 10.97
CA SER A 98 -3.79 -20.05 12.30
C SER A 98 -3.08 -19.29 13.43
N LEU A 99 -2.20 -18.38 13.11
CA LEU A 99 -1.50 -17.52 14.07
C LEU A 99 -1.86 -16.05 13.83
N LYS A 100 -2.11 -15.33 14.93
CA LYS A 100 -2.21 -13.88 14.88
C LYS A 100 -0.87 -13.32 14.42
N THR A 101 -0.88 -12.52 13.37
CA THR A 101 0.32 -12.13 12.64
C THR A 101 0.28 -10.64 12.31
N LEU A 102 1.38 -9.95 12.56
CA LEU A 102 1.59 -8.58 12.11
C LEU A 102 2.19 -8.62 10.71
N VAL A 103 1.60 -7.88 9.79
CA VAL A 103 1.99 -7.79 8.38
C VAL A 103 2.33 -6.34 8.07
N TYR A 104 3.47 -6.14 7.42
CA TYR A 104 3.88 -4.86 6.89
C TYR A 104 4.02 -4.96 5.38
N TYR A 105 3.28 -4.13 4.66
CA TYR A 105 3.39 -3.97 3.21
C TYR A 105 3.72 -2.53 2.87
N SER A 106 4.63 -2.32 1.94
CA SER A 106 4.95 -0.99 1.42
C SER A 106 5.35 -1.03 -0.03
N PHE A 107 5.10 0.07 -0.73
CA PHE A 107 5.68 0.33 -2.03
C PHE A 107 6.13 1.79 -2.14
N SER A 108 7.05 2.02 -3.07
CA SER A 108 7.55 3.36 -3.38
C SER A 108 7.81 3.52 -4.87
N PHE A 109 7.63 4.74 -5.36
CA PHE A 109 7.93 5.07 -6.74
C PHE A 109 8.53 6.47 -6.88
N GLU A 110 9.29 6.68 -7.95
CA GLU A 110 9.74 8.00 -8.37
C GLU A 110 8.63 8.70 -9.15
N TRP A 111 8.31 9.95 -8.78
CA TRP A 111 7.51 10.82 -9.62
C TRP A 111 8.22 11.10 -10.94
N VAL A 112 7.46 11.48 -11.98
CA VAL A 112 8.06 11.98 -13.22
C VAL A 112 8.92 13.20 -12.91
N LYS A 113 10.10 13.28 -13.55
CA LYS A 113 10.99 14.45 -13.47
C LYS A 113 10.69 15.43 -14.59
N ASP A 114 11.19 16.65 -14.48
CA ASP A 114 10.85 17.79 -15.34
C ASP A 114 11.04 17.53 -16.85
N ASP A 115 12.02 16.70 -17.21
CA ASP A 115 12.26 16.29 -18.59
C ASP A 115 11.22 15.31 -19.17
N GLY A 116 10.31 14.80 -18.31
CA GLY A 116 9.30 13.81 -18.68
C GLY A 116 9.86 12.44 -19.06
N LYS A 117 11.18 12.30 -19.20
CA LYS A 117 11.89 11.07 -19.62
C LYS A 117 12.33 10.23 -18.45
N LYS A 118 12.63 10.86 -17.31
CA LYS A 118 13.10 10.20 -16.09
C LYS A 118 12.00 10.07 -15.05
N GLY A 119 12.21 9.20 -14.08
CA GLY A 119 11.21 8.88 -13.06
C GLY A 119 10.05 8.05 -13.60
N ALA A 120 8.87 8.20 -13.01
CA ALA A 120 7.67 7.43 -13.30
C ALA A 120 7.94 5.91 -13.31
N ARG A 121 8.55 5.41 -12.23
CA ARG A 121 8.89 4.00 -12.04
C ARG A 121 8.79 3.60 -10.58
N ILE A 122 8.39 2.37 -10.32
CA ILE A 122 8.42 1.78 -8.98
C ILE A 122 9.88 1.50 -8.62
N VAL A 123 10.29 1.95 -7.44
CA VAL A 123 11.69 1.84 -6.95
C VAL A 123 11.82 0.91 -5.76
N GLY A 124 10.72 0.60 -5.08
CA GLY A 124 10.72 -0.31 -3.95
C GLY A 124 9.37 -0.96 -3.73
N GLU A 125 9.39 -2.19 -3.24
CA GLU A 125 8.23 -2.89 -2.72
C GLU A 125 8.69 -3.90 -1.67
N SER A 126 7.96 -4.01 -0.57
CA SER A 126 8.31 -4.92 0.51
C SER A 126 7.05 -5.48 1.15
N LEU A 127 7.04 -6.80 1.33
CA LEU A 127 6.06 -7.50 2.16
C LEU A 127 6.80 -8.31 3.20
N LYS A 128 6.46 -8.08 4.47
CA LYS A 128 7.02 -8.79 5.62
C LYS A 128 5.90 -9.20 6.55
N TYR A 129 6.10 -10.30 7.26
CA TYR A 129 5.19 -10.73 8.30
C TYR A 129 5.93 -11.22 9.54
N MET A 130 5.28 -11.11 10.70
CA MET A 130 5.80 -11.54 11.98
C MET A 130 4.66 -12.15 12.80
N PRO A 131 4.69 -13.47 13.11
CA PRO A 131 3.72 -14.06 14.03
C PRO A 131 3.82 -13.37 15.41
N LEU A 132 2.68 -13.03 16.01
CA LEU A 132 2.63 -12.41 17.34
C LEU A 132 2.84 -13.46 18.43
N LYS A 133 4.08 -13.92 18.54
CA LYS A 133 4.57 -14.86 19.57
C LYS A 133 5.92 -14.38 20.10
N LYS A 134 6.31 -14.90 21.28
CA LYS A 134 7.59 -14.57 21.90
C LYS A 134 8.75 -14.83 20.93
N ASP A 135 9.73 -13.93 20.91
CA ASP A 135 10.97 -13.99 20.10
C ASP A 135 10.78 -14.09 18.58
N ALA A 136 9.58 -13.76 18.07
CA ALA A 136 9.33 -13.73 16.65
C ALA A 136 10.05 -12.55 15.99
N ARG A 137 10.48 -12.75 14.74
CA ARG A 137 11.12 -11.74 13.91
C ARG A 137 10.37 -11.61 12.59
N TYR A 138 10.48 -10.45 11.96
CA TYR A 138 9.96 -10.26 10.62
C TYR A 138 10.62 -11.20 9.62
N LYS A 139 9.79 -11.88 8.84
CA LYS A 139 10.18 -12.64 7.65
C LYS A 139 9.80 -11.85 6.41
N THR A 140 10.72 -11.72 5.47
CA THR A 140 10.49 -11.02 4.21
C THR A 140 9.96 -12.00 3.17
N ILE A 141 8.81 -11.68 2.57
CA ILE A 141 8.18 -12.43 1.48
C ILE A 141 8.48 -11.80 0.13
N ILE A 142 8.40 -10.48 0.06
CA ILE A 142 8.66 -9.68 -1.14
C ILE A 142 9.72 -8.63 -0.81
N LYS A 143 10.69 -8.52 -1.71
CA LYS A 143 11.68 -7.43 -1.70
C LYS A 143 11.95 -7.01 -3.12
N ARG A 144 11.57 -5.79 -3.46
CA ARG A 144 11.86 -5.19 -4.75
C ARG A 144 12.73 -3.94 -4.57
N THR A 145 13.67 -3.80 -5.46
CA THR A 145 14.49 -2.60 -5.69
C THR A 145 14.36 -2.18 -7.15
N ILE A 146 15.07 -1.14 -7.55
CA ILE A 146 15.13 -0.71 -8.96
C ILE A 146 15.67 -1.82 -9.87
N THR A 147 16.63 -2.60 -9.37
CA THR A 147 17.38 -3.58 -10.18
C THR A 147 16.91 -5.01 -10.00
N LYS A 148 16.33 -5.35 -8.85
CA LYS A 148 15.98 -6.73 -8.52
C LYS A 148 14.57 -6.81 -7.90
N SER A 149 13.87 -7.88 -8.25
CA SER A 149 12.58 -8.24 -7.66
C SER A 149 12.67 -9.68 -7.17
N LEU A 150 12.59 -9.84 -5.85
CA LEU A 150 12.79 -11.11 -5.16
C LEU A 150 11.54 -11.49 -4.39
N TYR A 151 11.23 -12.78 -4.36
CA TYR A 151 10.13 -13.32 -3.58
C TYR A 151 10.51 -14.65 -2.90
N GLN A 152 9.78 -15.00 -1.87
CA GLN A 152 9.92 -16.28 -1.19
C GLN A 152 8.98 -17.30 -1.84
N SER A 153 9.50 -18.40 -2.39
CA SER A 153 8.68 -19.41 -3.06
C SER A 153 8.13 -20.49 -2.13
N SER A 154 8.80 -20.77 -1.01
CA SER A 154 8.43 -21.84 -0.08
C SER A 154 8.38 -21.36 1.37
N LYS A 155 7.61 -22.05 2.21
CA LYS A 155 7.41 -21.70 3.64
C LYS A 155 8.71 -21.65 4.45
N THR A 156 9.67 -22.48 4.13
CA THR A 156 10.98 -22.58 4.81
C THR A 156 12.10 -21.85 4.06
N GLY A 157 11.84 -21.41 2.82
CA GLY A 157 12.82 -20.76 1.97
C GLY A 157 13.12 -19.33 2.39
N ARG A 158 14.08 -18.74 1.66
CA ARG A 158 14.43 -17.31 1.77
C ARG A 158 13.74 -16.51 0.67
N CYS A 159 13.73 -15.19 0.81
CA CYS A 159 13.28 -14.26 -0.23
C CYS A 159 14.43 -14.00 -1.22
N ASP A 160 14.74 -14.97 -2.06
CA ASP A 160 15.87 -14.99 -3.00
C ASP A 160 15.50 -15.43 -4.42
N ASN A 161 14.26 -15.88 -4.65
CA ASN A 161 13.80 -16.22 -5.99
C ASN A 161 13.59 -14.94 -6.80
N GLU A 162 14.34 -14.80 -7.88
CA GLU A 162 14.27 -13.62 -8.73
C GLU A 162 13.18 -13.77 -9.79
N ILE A 163 12.44 -12.69 -10.03
CA ILE A 163 11.42 -12.61 -11.08
C ILE A 163 11.58 -11.29 -11.84
N LYS A 164 11.48 -11.37 -13.17
CA LYS A 164 11.46 -10.19 -14.04
C LYS A 164 10.09 -9.50 -13.97
N ILE A 165 10.09 -8.21 -13.71
CA ILE A 165 8.89 -7.40 -13.57
C ILE A 165 9.07 -6.04 -14.27
N GLY A 166 8.00 -5.54 -14.86
CA GLY A 166 7.97 -4.23 -15.50
C GLY A 166 8.17 -3.08 -14.51
N LYS A 167 8.69 -1.95 -14.99
CA LYS A 167 8.97 -0.78 -14.15
C LYS A 167 7.73 -0.19 -13.45
N ASN A 168 6.54 -0.44 -13.97
CA ASN A 168 5.26 0.08 -13.46
C ASN A 168 4.36 -1.04 -12.90
N GLU A 169 4.89 -2.25 -12.72
CA GLU A 169 4.16 -3.38 -12.13
C GLU A 169 4.50 -3.50 -10.65
N LEU A 170 3.53 -3.83 -9.80
CA LEU A 170 3.78 -4.24 -8.43
C LEU A 170 3.98 -5.75 -8.37
N LEU A 171 4.94 -6.19 -7.57
CA LEU A 171 5.26 -7.60 -7.41
C LEU A 171 4.11 -8.35 -6.72
N VAL A 172 3.42 -7.71 -5.76
CA VAL A 172 2.22 -8.27 -5.13
C VAL A 172 1.17 -8.66 -6.16
N ASN A 173 0.89 -7.81 -7.16
CA ASN A 173 -0.09 -8.11 -8.20
C ASN A 173 0.41 -9.19 -9.17
N LYS A 174 1.71 -9.23 -9.46
CA LYS A 174 2.30 -10.27 -10.31
C LYS A 174 2.20 -11.64 -9.67
N LEU A 175 2.47 -11.74 -8.38
CA LEU A 175 2.46 -12.98 -7.62
C LEU A 175 1.05 -13.53 -7.37
N LEU A 176 0.00 -12.72 -7.45
CA LEU A 176 -1.39 -13.17 -7.41
C LEU A 176 -1.75 -14.14 -8.56
N ASN A 177 -0.96 -14.15 -9.63
CA ASN A 177 -1.13 -15.13 -10.73
C ASN A 177 -0.43 -16.48 -10.45
N PHE A 178 0.15 -16.69 -9.26
CA PHE A 178 0.83 -17.92 -8.87
C PHE A 178 -0.03 -18.68 -7.86
N ASP A 179 -0.72 -19.72 -8.29
CA ASP A 179 -1.74 -20.41 -7.47
C ASP A 179 -1.22 -21.14 -6.23
N ASN A 180 0.09 -21.41 -6.13
CA ASN A 180 0.67 -22.29 -5.11
C ASN A 180 1.54 -21.58 -4.06
N LEU A 181 1.42 -20.27 -3.92
CA LEU A 181 2.19 -19.55 -2.91
C LEU A 181 1.57 -19.73 -1.52
N PHE A 182 2.36 -20.16 -0.54
CA PHE A 182 1.89 -20.40 0.84
C PHE A 182 1.34 -19.12 1.53
N TYR A 183 1.65 -17.95 1.00
CA TYR A 183 1.18 -16.63 1.48
C TYR A 183 0.17 -15.98 0.54
N PHE A 184 -0.44 -16.73 -0.37
CA PHE A 184 -1.42 -16.23 -1.33
C PHE A 184 -2.52 -15.40 -0.63
N ASN A 185 -3.02 -15.87 0.50
CA ASN A 185 -4.05 -15.15 1.27
C ASN A 185 -3.58 -13.75 1.73
N LEU A 186 -2.30 -13.57 2.08
CA LEU A 186 -1.77 -12.25 2.43
C LEU A 186 -1.71 -11.32 1.21
N LEU A 187 -1.36 -11.86 0.03
CA LEU A 187 -1.37 -11.08 -1.22
C LEU A 187 -2.80 -10.63 -1.56
N ASP A 188 -3.75 -11.53 -1.41
CA ASP A 188 -5.17 -11.25 -1.65
C ASP A 188 -5.72 -10.23 -0.66
N GLU A 189 -5.41 -10.34 0.63
CA GLU A 189 -5.77 -9.35 1.64
C GLU A 189 -5.24 -7.96 1.29
N ILE A 190 -3.96 -7.84 0.90
CA ILE A 190 -3.34 -6.58 0.51
C ILE A 190 -4.03 -6.00 -0.73
N ASN A 191 -4.27 -6.82 -1.73
CA ASN A 191 -4.91 -6.38 -2.98
C ASN A 191 -6.37 -5.94 -2.77
N ASN A 192 -7.04 -6.47 -1.75
CA ASN A 192 -8.43 -6.15 -1.40
C ASN A 192 -8.55 -5.10 -0.28
N ILE A 193 -7.46 -4.44 0.12
CA ILE A 193 -7.53 -3.31 1.06
C ILE A 193 -8.43 -2.24 0.46
N ASN A 194 -9.43 -1.82 1.22
CA ASN A 194 -10.35 -0.77 0.83
C ASN A 194 -10.53 0.26 1.95
N PHE A 195 -10.25 1.52 1.64
CA PHE A 195 -10.53 2.65 2.51
C PHE A 195 -11.76 3.38 1.97
N ALA A 196 -12.86 3.30 2.70
CA ALA A 196 -14.04 4.09 2.35
C ALA A 196 -13.87 5.52 2.89
N VAL A 197 -13.85 6.50 1.99
CA VAL A 197 -13.86 7.91 2.35
C VAL A 197 -15.29 8.42 2.28
N VAL A 198 -15.81 8.89 3.42
CA VAL A 198 -17.13 9.53 3.49
C VAL A 198 -16.94 11.03 3.46
N ASP A 199 -17.13 11.63 2.29
CA ASP A 199 -16.78 13.04 2.01
C ASP A 199 -17.72 14.06 2.66
N SER A 200 -18.91 13.70 3.10
CA SER A 200 -19.79 14.67 3.76
C SER A 200 -20.82 14.02 4.66
N LEU A 201 -20.90 14.56 5.88
CA LEU A 201 -22.05 14.37 6.76
C LEU A 201 -23.34 15.07 6.24
N SER A 202 -23.26 15.79 5.12
CA SER A 202 -24.36 16.52 4.50
C SER A 202 -25.34 15.62 3.73
N ASN A 203 -25.05 14.35 3.53
CA ASN A 203 -25.99 13.41 2.94
C ASN A 203 -25.95 12.06 3.67
N PRO A 204 -26.64 11.95 4.84
CA PRO A 204 -26.72 10.73 5.61
C PRO A 204 -27.26 9.52 4.83
N ASP A 205 -28.09 9.73 3.81
CA ASP A 205 -28.66 8.66 2.97
C ASP A 205 -27.60 7.90 2.16
N ARG A 206 -26.45 8.51 1.89
CA ARG A 206 -25.29 7.82 1.26
C ARG A 206 -24.60 6.85 2.20
N LEU A 207 -24.57 7.13 3.50
CA LEU A 207 -24.01 6.24 4.52
C LEU A 207 -24.81 4.93 4.65
N PHE A 208 -26.13 5.00 4.47
CA PHE A 208 -26.99 3.83 4.59
C PHE A 208 -27.01 2.96 3.33
N ARG A 209 -26.77 3.52 2.15
CA ARG A 209 -26.71 2.76 0.88
C ARG A 209 -25.47 1.88 0.74
N THR A 210 -24.37 2.20 1.41
CA THR A 210 -23.13 1.39 1.41
C THR A 210 -23.13 0.25 2.42
N ILE A 211 -24.14 0.16 3.28
CA ILE A 211 -24.28 -0.89 4.30
C ILE A 211 -25.27 -2.00 3.87
N SER A 212 -26.06 -1.75 2.84
CA SER A 212 -27.16 -2.63 2.39
C SER A 212 -26.91 -3.41 1.08
N ASP A 213 -25.69 -3.34 0.48
CA ASP A 213 -25.33 -4.15 -0.71
C ASP A 213 -24.26 -5.23 -0.36
#